data_92a4f1546c4f25aae387055cd786724d
#
_entry.id   92a4f1546c4f25aae387055cd786724d
#
_cell.length_a   1.000
_cell.length_b   1.000
_cell.length_c   1.000
_cell.angle_alpha   90.00
_cell.angle_beta   90.00
_cell.angle_gamma   90.00
#
_symmetry.space_group_name_H-M   'P 1'
#
loop_
_entity.id
_entity.type
_entity.pdbx_description
1 polymer ?
#
loop_
_entity_poly.entity_id
_entity_poly.type
_entity_poly.pdbx_seq_one_letter_code
_entity_poly.pdbx_strand_id
1 'polypeptide(L)'
;MSTFTGFRCVQQKTLFGAMAALAAIAFAVPTGAWAQSSVKPVQIAVSAIGRPPIFSNTFADVAEAMGYFKAAGADVTFRWFQRGSDTAKAVVTGDVAVGFTASQPALNLIAGGADVVAIAGMPNQDWIIASDDPGVKSCQDLKGKTVAADGINNARTLYLGAVVATCGLQLSDLKPIDLANAPLVKAGIAGQIHAGVWHVDELAQVEFKTGKKWRQIAAPPAIKKGLHYAMLIASKKAIAENKEGLIRFLEGWIRSQKMMGSKAPADKLAFAKVAANASQIDLQVAQASIDGYQAIGYWVNNDGLDQSQVMSQLDELVKIGSIKADKKPGYDKIVDKSLYAEALKRVESKFGKLGQ
;
A
#
# COMPACT_ATOMS: atom_id res chain seq x y z
N MET A 1 49.72 -3.43 50.74
CA MET A 1 50.80 -2.48 50.94
C MET A 1 50.40 -1.24 50.18
N SER A 2 49.77 -0.25 50.88
CA SER A 2 50.41 0.97 51.41
C SER A 2 50.75 1.92 50.26
N THR A 3 50.33 3.17 50.18
CA THR A 3 49.92 4.25 51.12
C THR A 3 49.46 5.45 50.28
N PHE A 4 48.36 6.06 50.53
CA PHE A 4 48.10 7.37 51.19
C PHE A 4 48.96 8.57 50.74
N THR A 5 48.29 9.65 50.47
CA THR A 5 48.32 11.08 50.87
C THR A 5 48.37 11.98 49.63
N GLY A 6 47.74 13.15 49.56
CA GLY A 6 47.20 14.04 50.56
C GLY A 6 46.52 15.26 49.94
N PHE A 7 45.64 15.82 50.68
CA PHE A 7 44.92 17.11 50.57
C PHE A 7 45.82 18.32 50.39
N ARG A 8 45.40 19.30 49.56
CA ARG A 8 45.61 20.74 49.90
C ARG A 8 44.47 21.61 49.35
N CYS A 9 43.78 22.15 50.35
CA CYS A 9 42.84 23.26 50.24
C CYS A 9 43.63 24.58 50.25
N VAL A 10 43.34 25.55 49.36
CA VAL A 10 43.76 26.96 49.55
C VAL A 10 42.57 27.86 49.26
N GLN A 11 42.33 28.71 50.26
CA GLN A 11 41.25 29.70 50.40
C GLN A 11 41.41 30.92 49.48
N GLN A 12 40.25 31.44 49.18
CA GLN A 12 39.76 32.83 49.03
C GLN A 12 40.79 33.96 48.86
N LYS A 13 40.50 34.79 47.83
CA LYS A 13 40.51 36.28 48.01
C LYS A 13 39.44 36.93 47.15
N THR A 14 38.54 37.61 47.81
CA THR A 14 37.55 38.56 47.33
C THR A 14 38.20 39.79 46.74
N LEU A 15 37.69 40.29 45.62
CA LEU A 15 37.84 41.70 45.22
C LEU A 15 36.52 42.17 44.57
N PHE A 16 35.99 43.20 45.22
CA PHE A 16 34.86 44.04 44.77
C PHE A 16 35.23 44.84 43.50
N GLY A 17 34.26 45.06 42.63
CA GLY A 17 34.34 46.21 41.71
C GLY A 17 33.47 46.13 40.49
N ALA A 18 32.53 47.05 40.49
CA ALA A 18 31.87 47.69 39.34
C ALA A 18 30.61 47.05 38.76
N MET A 19 29.47 47.61 39.15
CA MET A 19 28.16 47.57 38.48
C MET A 19 28.28 48.14 37.05
N ALA A 20 27.88 47.32 36.07
CA ALA A 20 27.47 47.81 34.77
C ALA A 20 26.04 47.34 34.53
N ALA A 21 25.11 48.29 34.56
CA ALA A 21 23.71 48.06 34.22
C ALA A 21 23.57 47.82 32.72
N LEU A 22 23.34 46.57 32.33
CA LEU A 22 22.90 46.21 30.97
C LEU A 22 21.38 46.07 30.99
N ALA A 23 20.71 47.02 30.36
CA ALA A 23 19.27 46.96 30.11
C ALA A 23 18.97 45.79 29.19
N ALA A 24 18.37 44.73 29.72
CA ALA A 24 17.80 43.64 28.96
C ALA A 24 16.49 44.11 28.27
N ILE A 25 16.62 44.43 26.99
CA ILE A 25 15.42 44.60 26.13
C ILE A 25 14.86 43.18 25.93
N ALA A 26 13.84 42.85 26.71
CA ALA A 26 13.03 41.63 26.50
C ALA A 26 12.22 41.81 25.21
N PHE A 27 12.72 41.25 24.11
CA PHE A 27 11.85 40.98 22.96
C PHE A 27 10.80 39.95 23.38
N ALA A 28 9.60 40.42 23.70
CA ALA A 28 8.42 39.56 23.82
C ALA A 28 8.14 39.01 22.41
N VAL A 29 8.67 37.80 22.14
CA VAL A 29 8.21 36.99 21.04
C VAL A 29 6.76 36.62 21.38
N PRO A 30 5.75 37.01 20.59
CA PRO A 30 4.40 36.54 20.82
C PRO A 30 4.43 35.03 20.59
N THR A 31 4.44 34.24 21.65
CA THR A 31 4.08 32.84 21.59
C THR A 31 2.62 32.77 21.21
N GLY A 32 2.35 32.85 19.91
CA GLY A 32 1.07 32.47 19.36
C GLY A 32 0.87 31.02 19.78
N ALA A 33 0.17 30.82 20.88
CA ALA A 33 -0.39 29.55 21.23
C ALA A 33 -1.33 29.18 20.07
N TRP A 34 -0.84 28.37 19.16
CA TRP A 34 -1.70 27.68 18.24
C TRP A 34 -2.60 26.80 19.10
N ALA A 35 -3.78 27.31 19.42
CA ALA A 35 -4.84 26.51 20.00
C ALA A 35 -5.12 25.39 19.00
N GLN A 36 -4.42 24.27 19.16
CA GLN A 36 -4.83 23.01 18.58
C GLN A 36 -6.22 22.76 19.13
N SER A 37 -7.25 23.09 18.35
CA SER A 37 -8.60 22.66 18.64
C SER A 37 -8.50 21.15 18.85
N SER A 38 -8.74 20.68 20.06
CA SER A 38 -8.74 19.27 20.42
C SER A 38 -10.01 18.63 19.85
N VAL A 39 -10.06 18.53 18.53
CA VAL A 39 -11.08 17.74 17.87
C VAL A 39 -10.83 16.31 18.31
N LYS A 40 -11.77 15.76 19.08
CA LYS A 40 -11.67 14.35 19.51
C LYS A 40 -11.50 13.47 18.28
N PRO A 41 -10.51 12.56 18.26
CA PRO A 41 -10.34 11.64 17.17
C PRO A 41 -11.61 10.82 16.94
N VAL A 42 -11.94 10.60 15.67
CA VAL A 42 -13.04 9.73 15.27
C VAL A 42 -12.50 8.33 15.10
N GLN A 43 -13.06 7.38 15.84
CA GLN A 43 -12.67 5.98 15.77
C GLN A 43 -13.08 5.37 14.42
N ILE A 44 -12.15 4.67 13.77
CA ILE A 44 -12.41 3.94 12.54
C ILE A 44 -11.64 2.62 12.51
N ALA A 45 -12.36 1.52 12.36
CA ALA A 45 -11.78 0.20 12.16
C ALA A 45 -11.59 -0.07 10.67
N VAL A 46 -10.38 -0.48 10.30
CA VAL A 46 -9.99 -0.73 8.92
C VAL A 46 -9.42 -2.12 8.81
N SER A 47 -9.75 -2.85 7.75
CA SER A 47 -9.10 -4.11 7.43
C SER A 47 -8.15 -4.00 6.25
N ALA A 48 -7.05 -4.75 6.31
CA ALA A 48 -6.08 -4.87 5.24
C ALA A 48 -5.50 -6.29 5.18
N ILE A 49 -4.77 -6.60 4.10
CA ILE A 49 -4.26 -7.93 3.83
C ILE A 49 -2.81 -8.04 4.28
N GLY A 50 -2.49 -9.11 5.02
CA GLY A 50 -1.13 -9.57 5.31
C GLY A 50 -0.40 -8.85 6.45
N ARG A 51 0.36 -9.63 7.23
CA ARG A 51 1.43 -9.18 8.13
C ARG A 51 2.55 -10.23 8.13
N PRO A 52 3.80 -9.85 7.83
CA PRO A 52 4.23 -8.54 7.29
C PRO A 52 3.50 -8.21 5.99
N PRO A 53 3.17 -6.93 5.73
CA PRO A 53 2.54 -6.55 4.47
C PRO A 53 3.54 -6.70 3.31
N ILE A 54 3.03 -6.96 2.10
CA ILE A 54 3.80 -6.70 0.90
C ILE A 54 4.06 -5.20 0.77
N PHE A 55 5.14 -4.83 0.13
CA PHE A 55 5.62 -3.45 0.07
C PHE A 55 4.55 -2.46 -0.42
N SER A 56 3.79 -2.84 -1.46
CA SER A 56 2.72 -2.03 -2.02
C SER A 56 1.56 -1.75 -1.04
N ASN A 57 1.39 -2.57 -0.01
CA ASN A 57 0.31 -2.47 0.98
C ASN A 57 0.72 -1.74 2.27
N THR A 58 1.90 -1.11 2.31
CA THR A 58 2.42 -0.40 3.49
C THR A 58 1.78 0.97 3.74
N PHE A 59 0.70 1.32 3.03
CA PHE A 59 0.03 2.61 3.19
C PHE A 59 -0.40 2.91 4.63
N ALA A 60 -0.82 1.88 5.36
CA ALA A 60 -1.23 1.99 6.76
C ALA A 60 -0.04 2.37 7.64
N ASP A 61 1.07 1.64 7.45
CA ASP A 61 2.31 1.86 8.18
C ASP A 61 2.90 3.24 7.89
N VAL A 62 2.84 3.69 6.63
CA VAL A 62 3.27 5.03 6.22
C VAL A 62 2.37 6.10 6.84
N ALA A 63 1.04 5.96 6.76
CA ALA A 63 0.12 6.94 7.32
C ALA A 63 0.26 7.05 8.84
N GLU A 64 0.51 5.93 9.54
CA GLU A 64 0.73 5.89 10.98
C GLU A 64 2.08 6.53 11.34
N ALA A 65 3.18 6.07 10.74
CA ALA A 65 4.53 6.57 11.03
C ALA A 65 4.70 8.06 10.72
N MET A 66 4.03 8.57 9.68
CA MET A 66 4.01 9.98 9.33
C MET A 66 2.96 10.80 10.10
N GLY A 67 2.18 10.16 10.97
CA GLY A 67 1.14 10.81 11.77
C GLY A 67 -0.02 11.36 10.95
N TYR A 68 -0.27 10.86 9.74
CA TYR A 68 -1.28 11.41 8.83
C TYR A 68 -2.70 11.18 9.32
N PHE A 69 -2.99 10.02 9.91
CA PHE A 69 -4.30 9.77 10.52
C PHE A 69 -4.55 10.69 11.72
N LYS A 70 -3.56 10.81 12.61
CA LYS A 70 -3.62 11.70 13.77
C LYS A 70 -3.83 13.16 13.36
N ALA A 71 -3.11 13.62 12.33
CA ALA A 71 -3.24 14.99 11.81
C ALA A 71 -4.61 15.25 11.17
N ALA A 72 -5.27 14.22 10.64
CA ALA A 72 -6.64 14.27 10.16
C ALA A 72 -7.69 14.18 11.30
N GLY A 73 -7.27 13.87 12.53
CA GLY A 73 -8.17 13.62 13.65
C GLY A 73 -8.91 12.27 13.53
N ALA A 74 -8.31 11.30 12.87
CA ALA A 74 -8.77 9.91 12.82
C ALA A 74 -7.96 9.07 13.81
N ASP A 75 -8.67 8.26 14.60
CA ASP A 75 -8.09 7.20 15.43
C ASP A 75 -8.36 5.87 14.74
N VAL A 76 -7.37 5.38 14.01
CA VAL A 76 -7.51 4.25 13.10
C VAL A 76 -6.96 2.99 13.76
N THR A 77 -7.78 1.95 13.80
CA THR A 77 -7.37 0.61 14.23
C THR A 77 -7.38 -0.34 13.03
N PHE A 78 -6.31 -1.13 12.87
CA PHE A 78 -6.19 -2.07 11.77
C PHE A 78 -6.45 -3.51 12.22
N ARG A 79 -7.25 -4.23 11.41
CA ARG A 79 -7.40 -5.70 11.47
C ARG A 79 -6.82 -6.31 10.22
N TRP A 80 -5.93 -7.28 10.39
CA TRP A 80 -5.18 -7.88 9.30
C TRP A 80 -5.72 -9.27 8.99
N PHE A 81 -5.96 -9.51 7.70
CA PHE A 81 -6.47 -10.77 7.18
C PHE A 81 -5.48 -11.36 6.17
N GLN A 82 -5.48 -12.69 6.02
CA GLN A 82 -4.61 -13.34 5.04
C GLN A 82 -5.17 -13.25 3.61
N ARG A 83 -6.50 -13.08 3.48
CA ARG A 83 -7.19 -13.09 2.19
C ARG A 83 -8.08 -11.87 2.02
N GLY A 84 -8.11 -11.35 0.78
CA GLY A 84 -8.99 -10.24 0.43
C GLY A 84 -10.48 -10.55 0.58
N SER A 85 -10.87 -11.81 0.41
CA SER A 85 -12.25 -12.27 0.66
C SER A 85 -12.66 -12.11 2.13
N ASP A 86 -11.75 -12.37 3.07
CA ASP A 86 -12.04 -12.24 4.50
C ASP A 86 -12.13 -10.76 4.91
N THR A 87 -11.22 -9.94 4.35
CA THR A 87 -11.30 -8.48 4.45
C THR A 87 -12.65 -7.95 3.96
N ALA A 88 -13.07 -8.38 2.79
CA ALA A 88 -14.35 -7.94 2.19
C ALA A 88 -15.56 -8.40 3.01
N LYS A 89 -15.54 -9.61 3.55
CA LYS A 89 -16.59 -10.12 4.48
C LYS A 89 -16.67 -9.29 5.75
N ALA A 90 -15.53 -8.93 6.35
CA ALA A 90 -15.50 -8.13 7.58
C ALA A 90 -16.17 -6.74 7.40
N VAL A 91 -16.11 -6.16 6.19
CA VAL A 91 -16.88 -4.94 5.87
C VAL A 91 -18.37 -5.20 5.79
N VAL A 92 -18.77 -6.31 5.15
CA VAL A 92 -20.20 -6.68 5.00
C VAL A 92 -20.83 -6.99 6.35
N THR A 93 -20.12 -7.67 7.25
CA THR A 93 -20.62 -7.99 8.60
C THR A 93 -20.63 -6.79 9.54
N GLY A 94 -19.93 -5.69 9.18
CA GLY A 94 -19.78 -4.49 10.02
C GLY A 94 -18.70 -4.61 11.09
N ASP A 95 -17.88 -5.66 11.05
CA ASP A 95 -16.74 -5.83 11.96
C ASP A 95 -15.67 -4.74 11.77
N VAL A 96 -15.61 -4.15 10.57
CA VAL A 96 -14.80 -3.00 10.22
C VAL A 96 -15.59 -2.04 9.34
N ALA A 97 -15.25 -0.76 9.40
CA ALA A 97 -15.91 0.28 8.58
C ALA A 97 -15.39 0.28 7.14
N VAL A 98 -14.11 0.00 6.96
CA VAL A 98 -13.41 0.03 5.66
C VAL A 98 -12.59 -1.24 5.48
N GLY A 99 -12.51 -1.74 4.25
CA GLY A 99 -11.63 -2.85 3.87
C GLY A 99 -10.82 -2.51 2.63
N PHE A 100 -9.50 -2.73 2.69
CA PHE A 100 -8.64 -2.71 1.51
C PHE A 100 -8.50 -4.14 0.98
N THR A 101 -8.96 -4.37 -0.24
CA THR A 101 -8.98 -5.70 -0.86
C THR A 101 -8.77 -5.62 -2.37
N ALA A 102 -8.38 -6.74 -2.99
CA ALA A 102 -8.36 -6.83 -4.45
C ALA A 102 -9.78 -6.58 -5.03
N SER A 103 -9.83 -6.05 -6.25
CA SER A 103 -11.11 -5.70 -6.89
C SER A 103 -12.03 -6.89 -7.11
N GLN A 104 -11.48 -8.08 -7.36
CA GLN A 104 -12.29 -9.29 -7.60
C GLN A 104 -13.18 -9.65 -6.41
N PRO A 105 -12.70 -9.83 -5.15
CA PRO A 105 -13.60 -10.13 -4.04
C PRO A 105 -14.59 -9.00 -3.76
N ALA A 106 -14.19 -7.73 -3.94
CA ALA A 106 -15.09 -6.59 -3.79
C ALA A 106 -16.23 -6.63 -4.81
N LEU A 107 -15.90 -6.78 -6.09
CA LEU A 107 -16.89 -6.82 -7.17
C LEU A 107 -17.82 -8.05 -7.08
N ASN A 108 -17.28 -9.20 -6.67
CA ASN A 108 -18.10 -10.40 -6.46
C ASN A 108 -19.15 -10.19 -5.35
N LEU A 109 -18.79 -9.53 -4.26
CA LEU A 109 -19.74 -9.21 -3.18
C LEU A 109 -20.79 -8.20 -3.64
N ILE A 110 -20.41 -7.15 -4.34
CA ILE A 110 -21.34 -6.14 -4.86
C ILE A 110 -22.30 -6.77 -5.88
N ALA A 111 -21.79 -7.59 -6.80
CA ALA A 111 -22.63 -8.34 -7.75
C ALA A 111 -23.55 -9.36 -7.06
N GLY A 112 -23.13 -9.90 -5.91
CA GLY A 112 -23.93 -10.75 -5.03
C GLY A 112 -25.02 -10.00 -4.24
N GLY A 113 -25.09 -8.66 -4.36
CA GLY A 113 -26.09 -7.83 -3.69
C GLY A 113 -25.66 -7.31 -2.32
N ALA A 114 -24.37 -7.42 -1.94
CA ALA A 114 -23.88 -6.83 -0.70
C ALA A 114 -23.98 -5.29 -0.75
N ASP A 115 -24.40 -4.68 0.34
CA ASP A 115 -24.60 -3.23 0.43
C ASP A 115 -23.29 -2.49 0.78
N VAL A 116 -22.32 -2.64 -0.12
CA VAL A 116 -20.98 -2.03 -0.03
C VAL A 116 -20.65 -1.28 -1.31
N VAL A 117 -19.80 -0.27 -1.20
CA VAL A 117 -19.30 0.52 -2.34
C VAL A 117 -17.79 0.74 -2.22
N ALA A 118 -17.11 0.93 -3.35
CA ALA A 118 -15.73 1.38 -3.40
C ALA A 118 -15.68 2.90 -3.19
N ILE A 119 -14.83 3.35 -2.25
CA ILE A 119 -14.66 4.76 -1.88
C ILE A 119 -13.31 5.33 -2.29
N ALA A 120 -12.35 4.48 -2.61
CA ALA A 120 -11.07 4.79 -3.23
C ALA A 120 -10.47 3.50 -3.83
N GLY A 121 -9.41 3.60 -4.60
CA GLY A 121 -8.78 2.43 -5.20
C GLY A 121 -7.31 2.63 -5.56
N MET A 122 -6.69 1.51 -5.92
CA MET A 122 -5.39 1.42 -6.55
C MET A 122 -5.57 0.69 -7.88
N PRO A 123 -5.57 1.44 -9.00
CA PRO A 123 -5.98 0.86 -10.29
C PRO A 123 -4.89 -0.02 -10.91
N ASN A 124 -3.60 0.29 -10.67
CA ASN A 124 -2.49 -0.34 -11.36
C ASN A 124 -1.99 -1.58 -10.63
N GLN A 125 -1.78 -2.64 -11.39
CA GLN A 125 -1.19 -3.89 -10.89
C GLN A 125 0.33 -3.76 -10.82
N ASP A 126 0.94 -4.50 -9.90
CA ASP A 126 2.38 -4.55 -9.70
C ASP A 126 2.98 -5.93 -9.98
N TRP A 127 2.20 -6.83 -10.60
CA TRP A 127 2.67 -8.18 -10.89
C TRP A 127 3.55 -8.25 -12.11
N ILE A 128 4.64 -8.98 -11.96
CA ILE A 128 5.63 -9.26 -12.99
C ILE A 128 5.72 -10.77 -13.16
N ILE A 129 5.62 -11.26 -14.39
CA ILE A 129 6.01 -12.62 -14.69
C ILE A 129 7.49 -12.59 -15.02
N ALA A 130 8.28 -13.30 -14.23
CA ALA A 130 9.73 -13.37 -14.44
C ALA A 130 10.27 -14.78 -14.28
N SER A 131 11.41 -15.05 -14.92
CA SER A 131 12.11 -16.31 -14.90
C SER A 131 13.63 -16.13 -14.86
N ASP A 132 14.33 -16.98 -14.08
CA ASP A 132 15.80 -17.12 -14.12
C ASP A 132 16.24 -18.32 -14.98
N ASP A 133 15.30 -19.11 -15.54
CA ASP A 133 15.59 -20.17 -16.50
C ASP A 133 16.10 -19.55 -17.81
N PRO A 134 17.34 -19.83 -18.26
CA PRO A 134 17.88 -19.29 -19.49
C PRO A 134 17.10 -19.75 -20.75
N GLY A 135 16.36 -20.85 -20.66
CA GLY A 135 15.46 -21.36 -21.70
C GLY A 135 14.14 -20.59 -21.82
N VAL A 136 13.79 -19.75 -20.83
CA VAL A 136 12.57 -18.94 -20.85
C VAL A 136 12.92 -17.50 -21.23
N LYS A 137 12.66 -17.14 -22.49
CA LYS A 137 12.98 -15.83 -23.07
C LYS A 137 11.73 -15.03 -23.41
N SER A 138 10.63 -15.71 -23.61
CA SER A 138 9.33 -15.16 -24.00
C SER A 138 8.19 -15.87 -23.28
N CYS A 139 6.98 -15.33 -23.45
CA CYS A 139 5.77 -15.94 -22.90
C CYS A 139 5.52 -17.36 -23.46
N GLN A 140 5.83 -17.60 -24.74
CA GLN A 140 5.66 -18.91 -25.38
C GLN A 140 6.53 -20.00 -24.72
N ASP A 141 7.71 -19.62 -24.19
CA ASP A 141 8.65 -20.56 -23.58
C ASP A 141 8.16 -21.04 -22.20
N LEU A 142 7.09 -20.45 -21.65
CA LEU A 142 6.43 -20.92 -20.44
C LEU A 142 5.66 -22.24 -20.65
N LYS A 143 5.42 -22.67 -21.90
CA LYS A 143 4.72 -23.92 -22.18
C LYS A 143 5.43 -25.11 -21.52
N GLY A 144 4.67 -25.89 -20.74
CA GLY A 144 5.16 -27.04 -20.00
C GLY A 144 6.01 -26.71 -18.77
N LYS A 145 6.29 -25.43 -18.50
CA LYS A 145 7.09 -24.99 -17.34
C LYS A 145 6.27 -24.95 -16.06
N THR A 146 6.93 -25.17 -14.95
CA THR A 146 6.39 -24.92 -13.61
C THR A 146 6.45 -23.41 -13.34
N VAL A 147 5.29 -22.81 -13.05
CA VAL A 147 5.17 -21.38 -12.77
C VAL A 147 4.47 -21.19 -11.43
N ALA A 148 5.14 -20.51 -10.52
CA ALA A 148 4.58 -20.24 -9.21
C ALA A 148 3.54 -19.07 -9.29
N ALA A 149 2.38 -19.31 -8.68
CA ALA A 149 1.29 -18.34 -8.54
C ALA A 149 0.53 -18.66 -7.23
N ASP A 150 -0.64 -18.04 -7.01
CA ASP A 150 -1.38 -18.17 -5.75
C ASP A 150 -2.52 -19.20 -5.77
N GLY A 151 -2.41 -20.23 -6.60
CA GLY A 151 -3.40 -21.28 -6.76
C GLY A 151 -4.58 -20.91 -7.68
N ILE A 152 -5.33 -21.94 -8.07
CA ILE A 152 -6.47 -21.80 -9.00
C ILE A 152 -7.53 -20.85 -8.41
N ASN A 153 -8.10 -19.98 -9.26
CA ASN A 153 -9.10 -18.95 -8.92
C ASN A 153 -8.63 -17.80 -8.03
N ASN A 154 -7.34 -17.69 -7.73
CA ASN A 154 -6.76 -16.55 -7.06
C ASN A 154 -6.20 -15.53 -8.07
N ALA A 155 -5.95 -14.32 -7.59
CA ALA A 155 -5.70 -13.16 -8.44
C ALA A 155 -4.42 -13.29 -9.29
N ARG A 156 -3.30 -13.82 -8.75
CA ARG A 156 -2.05 -14.01 -9.51
C ARG A 156 -2.22 -15.07 -10.60
N THR A 157 -2.94 -16.14 -10.29
CA THR A 157 -3.19 -17.22 -11.28
C THR A 157 -4.11 -16.75 -12.39
N LEU A 158 -5.13 -15.95 -12.07
CA LEU A 158 -5.97 -15.30 -13.09
C LEU A 158 -5.16 -14.34 -13.97
N TYR A 159 -4.27 -13.56 -13.35
CA TYR A 159 -3.34 -12.70 -14.06
C TYR A 159 -2.42 -13.52 -14.98
N LEU A 160 -1.81 -14.60 -14.48
CA LEU A 160 -1.00 -15.50 -15.29
C LEU A 160 -1.77 -16.03 -16.50
N GLY A 161 -3.00 -16.49 -16.29
CA GLY A 161 -3.87 -16.97 -17.36
C GLY A 161 -4.17 -15.91 -18.42
N ALA A 162 -4.46 -14.68 -17.99
CA ALA A 162 -4.69 -13.55 -18.89
C ALA A 162 -3.45 -13.21 -19.73
N VAL A 163 -2.25 -13.28 -19.12
CA VAL A 163 -0.97 -13.03 -19.83
C VAL A 163 -0.70 -14.09 -20.85
N VAL A 164 -0.71 -15.36 -20.45
CA VAL A 164 -0.34 -16.44 -21.36
C VAL A 164 -1.31 -16.56 -22.52
N ALA A 165 -2.57 -16.15 -22.34
CA ALA A 165 -3.54 -16.05 -23.42
C ALA A 165 -3.13 -15.05 -24.51
N THR A 166 -2.38 -13.99 -24.17
CA THR A 166 -1.89 -13.01 -25.17
C THR A 166 -0.84 -13.59 -26.12
N CYS A 167 -0.18 -14.66 -25.70
CA CYS A 167 0.81 -15.38 -26.52
C CYS A 167 0.31 -16.74 -27.05
N GLY A 168 -1.01 -16.94 -27.02
CA GLY A 168 -1.66 -18.14 -27.60
C GLY A 168 -1.59 -19.39 -26.72
N LEU A 169 -1.24 -19.25 -25.45
CA LEU A 169 -1.24 -20.33 -24.47
C LEU A 169 -2.51 -20.29 -23.59
N GLN A 170 -2.80 -21.43 -22.99
CA GLN A 170 -3.80 -21.53 -21.91
C GLN A 170 -3.08 -21.85 -20.60
N LEU A 171 -3.73 -21.57 -19.47
CA LEU A 171 -3.17 -21.89 -18.15
C LEU A 171 -2.86 -23.38 -18.00
N SER A 172 -3.64 -24.25 -18.65
CA SER A 172 -3.43 -25.70 -18.72
C SER A 172 -2.19 -26.12 -19.52
N ASP A 173 -1.62 -25.23 -20.33
CA ASP A 173 -0.34 -25.48 -21.00
C ASP A 173 0.87 -25.34 -20.08
N LEU A 174 0.69 -24.80 -18.87
CA LEU A 174 1.68 -24.63 -17.83
C LEU A 174 1.47 -25.66 -16.71
N LYS A 175 2.41 -25.69 -15.77
CA LYS A 175 2.28 -26.40 -14.50
C LYS A 175 2.24 -25.40 -13.34
N PRO A 176 1.10 -24.75 -13.08
CA PRO A 176 1.01 -23.76 -12.02
C PRO A 176 1.13 -24.44 -10.65
N ILE A 177 1.91 -23.85 -9.74
CA ILE A 177 2.03 -24.29 -8.35
C ILE A 177 1.57 -23.19 -7.39
N ASP A 178 0.91 -23.61 -6.31
CA ASP A 178 0.37 -22.69 -5.31
C ASP A 178 1.48 -22.21 -4.35
N LEU A 179 2.15 -21.15 -4.75
CA LEU A 179 3.13 -20.43 -3.94
C LEU A 179 2.95 -18.93 -4.15
N ALA A 180 2.73 -18.18 -3.07
CA ALA A 180 2.58 -16.74 -3.10
C ALA A 180 3.22 -16.08 -1.86
N ASN A 181 3.55 -14.78 -1.96
CA ASN A 181 4.09 -13.99 -0.88
C ASN A 181 5.40 -14.58 -0.28
N ALA A 182 5.56 -14.61 1.03
CA ALA A 182 6.77 -15.06 1.68
C ALA A 182 7.22 -16.51 1.32
N PRO A 183 6.33 -17.51 1.16
CA PRO A 183 6.69 -18.81 0.62
C PRO A 183 7.30 -18.76 -0.79
N LEU A 184 6.76 -17.93 -1.67
CA LEU A 184 7.26 -17.72 -3.03
C LEU A 184 8.69 -17.14 -3.01
N VAL A 185 8.90 -16.08 -2.23
CA VAL A 185 10.22 -15.45 -2.06
C VAL A 185 11.25 -16.44 -1.54
N LYS A 186 10.89 -17.21 -0.51
CA LYS A 186 11.79 -18.25 0.06
C LYS A 186 12.16 -19.31 -0.97
N ALA A 187 11.20 -19.80 -1.75
CA ALA A 187 11.43 -20.80 -2.79
C ALA A 187 12.32 -20.25 -3.92
N GLY A 188 12.13 -18.99 -4.31
CA GLY A 188 12.99 -18.30 -5.30
C GLY A 188 14.42 -18.16 -4.80
N ILE A 189 14.62 -17.71 -3.56
CA ILE A 189 15.95 -17.59 -2.94
C ILE A 189 16.64 -18.97 -2.85
N ALA A 190 15.89 -20.02 -2.51
CA ALA A 190 16.41 -21.38 -2.42
C ALA A 190 16.65 -22.04 -3.79
N GLY A 191 16.29 -21.39 -4.91
CA GLY A 191 16.42 -21.96 -6.25
C GLY A 191 15.48 -23.15 -6.53
N GLN A 192 14.35 -23.20 -5.81
CA GLN A 192 13.34 -24.26 -5.96
C GLN A 192 12.34 -23.98 -7.06
N ILE A 193 12.24 -22.72 -7.50
CA ILE A 193 11.41 -22.26 -8.59
C ILE A 193 12.23 -21.40 -9.55
N HIS A 194 11.90 -21.47 -10.83
CA HIS A 194 12.59 -20.76 -11.91
C HIS A 194 11.68 -19.89 -12.74
N ALA A 195 10.38 -19.83 -12.43
CA ALA A 195 9.42 -18.93 -13.02
C ALA A 195 8.28 -18.67 -12.04
N GLY A 196 7.77 -17.43 -12.01
CA GLY A 196 6.68 -17.07 -11.11
C GLY A 196 6.04 -15.73 -11.46
N VAL A 197 4.90 -15.49 -10.81
CA VAL A 197 4.21 -14.21 -10.78
C VAL A 197 4.60 -13.49 -9.49
N TRP A 198 5.35 -12.43 -9.62
CA TRP A 198 5.98 -11.70 -8.53
C TRP A 198 5.37 -10.31 -8.33
N HIS A 199 5.29 -9.83 -7.09
CA HIS A 199 5.26 -8.40 -6.86
C HIS A 199 6.65 -7.78 -7.13
N VAL A 200 6.69 -6.48 -7.39
CA VAL A 200 7.95 -5.76 -7.64
C VAL A 200 8.97 -5.99 -6.53
N ASP A 201 8.54 -5.86 -5.28
CA ASP A 201 9.40 -6.02 -4.09
C ASP A 201 9.82 -7.48 -3.84
N GLU A 202 8.95 -8.45 -4.13
CA GLU A 202 9.28 -9.87 -3.99
C GLU A 202 10.41 -10.26 -4.95
N LEU A 203 10.31 -9.83 -6.21
CA LEU A 203 11.34 -10.08 -7.21
C LEU A 203 12.65 -9.38 -6.82
N ALA A 204 12.56 -8.12 -6.37
CA ALA A 204 13.73 -7.38 -5.89
C ALA A 204 14.43 -8.07 -4.71
N GLN A 205 13.66 -8.66 -3.77
CA GLN A 205 14.24 -9.45 -2.67
C GLN A 205 15.00 -10.68 -3.18
N VAL A 206 14.40 -11.45 -4.09
CA VAL A 206 15.05 -12.64 -4.65
C VAL A 206 16.33 -12.27 -5.38
N GLU A 207 16.29 -11.26 -6.23
CA GLU A 207 17.46 -10.77 -6.95
C GLU A 207 18.56 -10.27 -6.01
N PHE A 208 18.19 -9.51 -4.98
CA PHE A 208 19.14 -8.99 -3.99
C PHE A 208 19.82 -10.10 -3.19
N LYS A 209 19.05 -11.07 -2.69
CA LYS A 209 19.57 -12.16 -1.85
C LYS A 209 20.39 -13.19 -2.64
N THR A 210 20.09 -13.40 -3.91
CA THR A 210 20.76 -14.41 -4.76
C THR A 210 21.86 -13.83 -5.64
N GLY A 211 21.86 -12.52 -5.86
CA GLY A 211 22.71 -11.85 -6.86
C GLY A 211 22.34 -12.18 -8.32
N LYS A 212 21.30 -12.99 -8.54
CA LYS A 212 20.85 -13.40 -9.87
C LYS A 212 19.78 -12.44 -10.39
N LYS A 213 19.85 -12.11 -11.67
CA LYS A 213 18.80 -11.34 -12.36
C LYS A 213 17.78 -12.28 -12.98
N TRP A 214 16.52 -11.93 -12.78
CA TRP A 214 15.39 -12.59 -13.39
C TRP A 214 14.93 -11.82 -14.62
N ARG A 215 14.76 -12.54 -15.72
CA ARG A 215 14.23 -11.92 -16.94
C ARG A 215 12.73 -11.69 -16.76
N GLN A 216 12.30 -10.46 -16.92
CA GLN A 216 10.88 -10.14 -17.01
C GLN A 216 10.31 -10.65 -18.32
N ILE A 217 9.36 -11.57 -18.24
CA ILE A 217 8.65 -12.16 -19.38
C ILE A 217 7.45 -11.30 -19.75
N ALA A 218 6.77 -10.79 -18.72
CA ALA A 218 5.73 -9.79 -18.86
C ALA A 218 5.65 -8.92 -17.60
N ALA A 219 5.43 -7.63 -17.79
CA ALA A 219 5.27 -6.63 -16.73
C ALA A 219 4.06 -5.74 -17.01
N PRO A 220 3.45 -5.09 -16.00
CA PRO A 220 2.46 -4.05 -16.25
C PRO A 220 3.07 -2.92 -17.11
N PRO A 221 2.36 -2.32 -18.06
CA PRO A 221 0.98 -2.57 -18.45
C PRO A 221 0.84 -3.51 -19.68
N ALA A 222 1.80 -4.42 -19.91
CA ALA A 222 1.80 -5.32 -21.07
C ALA A 222 0.57 -6.24 -21.13
N ILE A 223 -0.15 -6.32 -19.99
CA ILE A 223 -1.31 -7.17 -19.86
C ILE A 223 -2.54 -6.30 -19.78
N LYS A 224 -3.37 -6.39 -20.82
CA LYS A 224 -4.68 -5.74 -20.86
C LYS A 224 -4.71 -4.43 -20.08
N LYS A 225 -4.32 -3.33 -20.71
CA LYS A 225 -4.61 -1.98 -20.17
C LYS A 225 -6.05 -1.99 -19.69
N GLY A 226 -6.26 -1.66 -18.42
CA GLY A 226 -7.59 -1.38 -17.94
C GLY A 226 -8.19 -2.36 -16.94
N LEU A 227 -7.47 -3.37 -16.42
CA LEU A 227 -7.97 -4.12 -15.28
C LEU A 227 -7.67 -3.38 -13.98
N HIS A 228 -8.66 -3.25 -13.13
CA HIS A 228 -8.54 -2.59 -11.83
C HIS A 228 -7.98 -3.54 -10.77
N TYR A 229 -6.97 -3.09 -9.99
CA TYR A 229 -6.25 -3.96 -9.07
C TYR A 229 -6.93 -4.10 -7.70
N ALA A 230 -7.05 -3.01 -6.92
CA ALA A 230 -7.53 -3.07 -5.54
C ALA A 230 -8.43 -1.88 -5.18
N MET A 231 -9.33 -2.09 -4.23
CA MET A 231 -10.32 -1.13 -3.78
C MET A 231 -10.32 -0.99 -2.26
N LEU A 232 -10.54 0.23 -1.79
CA LEU A 232 -11.07 0.52 -0.47
C LEU A 232 -12.59 0.45 -0.56
N ILE A 233 -13.20 -0.48 0.16
CA ILE A 233 -14.65 -0.65 0.21
C ILE A 233 -15.18 -0.28 1.59
N ALA A 234 -16.38 0.29 1.63
CA ALA A 234 -17.12 0.57 2.85
C ALA A 234 -18.58 0.13 2.70
N SER A 235 -19.22 -0.33 3.78
CA SER A 235 -20.66 -0.59 3.74
C SER A 235 -21.42 0.75 3.76
N LYS A 236 -22.57 0.81 3.08
CA LYS A 236 -23.43 2.01 3.13
C LYS A 236 -23.89 2.32 4.54
N LYS A 237 -24.05 1.29 5.39
CA LYS A 237 -24.31 1.46 6.82
C LYS A 237 -23.16 2.23 7.50
N ALA A 238 -21.91 1.81 7.33
CA ALA A 238 -20.75 2.51 7.90
C ALA A 238 -20.62 3.94 7.39
N ILE A 239 -20.95 4.18 6.10
CA ILE A 239 -20.98 5.53 5.53
C ILE A 239 -22.04 6.40 6.21
N ALA A 240 -23.24 5.87 6.45
CA ALA A 240 -24.30 6.60 7.11
C ALA A 240 -24.00 6.89 8.60
N GLU A 241 -23.41 5.93 9.30
CA GLU A 241 -23.16 6.02 10.74
C GLU A 241 -21.88 6.80 11.09
N ASN A 242 -20.86 6.78 10.24
CA ASN A 242 -19.55 7.39 10.52
C ASN A 242 -18.90 8.07 9.30
N LYS A 243 -19.69 8.87 8.58
CA LYS A 243 -19.21 9.61 7.39
C LYS A 243 -17.97 10.45 7.68
N GLU A 244 -17.96 11.16 8.80
CA GLU A 244 -16.83 12.01 9.19
C GLU A 244 -15.56 11.19 9.46
N GLY A 245 -15.65 10.04 10.12
CA GLY A 245 -14.52 9.14 10.35
C GLY A 245 -13.93 8.62 9.04
N LEU A 246 -14.79 8.26 8.09
CA LEU A 246 -14.37 7.80 6.76
C LEU A 246 -13.65 8.90 5.98
N ILE A 247 -14.14 10.14 6.02
CA ILE A 247 -13.48 11.28 5.38
C ILE A 247 -12.09 11.52 6.00
N ARG A 248 -11.98 11.54 7.34
CA ARG A 248 -10.70 11.72 8.03
C ARG A 248 -9.71 10.58 7.76
N PHE A 249 -10.20 9.34 7.69
CA PHE A 249 -9.38 8.21 7.25
C PHE A 249 -8.85 8.43 5.84
N LEU A 250 -9.71 8.86 4.90
CA LEU A 250 -9.31 9.14 3.52
C LEU A 250 -8.34 10.33 3.42
N GLU A 251 -8.40 11.34 4.30
CA GLU A 251 -7.37 12.40 4.37
C GLU A 251 -5.97 11.78 4.65
N GLY A 252 -5.88 10.85 5.59
CA GLY A 252 -4.65 10.12 5.89
C GLY A 252 -4.21 9.20 4.75
N TRP A 253 -5.15 8.48 4.13
CA TRP A 253 -4.93 7.66 2.95
C TRP A 253 -4.35 8.48 1.79
N ILE A 254 -4.97 9.58 1.41
CA ILE A 254 -4.53 10.46 0.32
C ILE A 254 -3.11 10.94 0.56
N ARG A 255 -2.78 11.35 1.78
CA ARG A 255 -1.43 11.81 2.12
C ARG A 255 -0.41 10.69 2.04
N SER A 256 -0.74 9.47 2.50
CA SER A 256 0.16 8.33 2.39
C SER A 256 0.41 7.94 0.93
N GLN A 257 -0.63 7.89 0.08
CA GLN A 257 -0.46 7.61 -1.34
C GLN A 257 0.46 8.63 -2.03
N LYS A 258 0.31 9.90 -1.71
CA LYS A 258 1.17 10.95 -2.26
C LYS A 258 2.61 10.87 -1.77
N MET A 259 2.82 10.56 -0.50
CA MET A 259 4.14 10.31 0.07
C MET A 259 4.82 9.14 -0.65
N MET A 260 4.10 8.03 -0.84
CA MET A 260 4.61 6.83 -1.51
C MET A 260 4.90 7.06 -3.00
N GLY A 261 4.11 7.89 -3.68
CA GLY A 261 4.32 8.29 -5.08
C GLY A 261 5.31 9.43 -5.28
N SER A 262 5.81 10.06 -4.22
CA SER A 262 6.71 11.21 -4.29
C SER A 262 8.05 10.85 -4.91
N LYS A 263 8.53 11.72 -5.82
CA LYS A 263 9.87 11.61 -6.43
C LYS A 263 10.95 12.33 -5.64
N ALA A 264 10.59 13.09 -4.58
CA ALA A 264 11.54 13.80 -3.75
C ALA A 264 12.44 12.81 -2.98
N PRO A 265 13.78 12.96 -3.01
CA PRO A 265 14.70 12.01 -2.37
C PRO A 265 14.45 11.81 -0.87
N ALA A 266 14.07 12.87 -0.15
CA ALA A 266 13.76 12.80 1.27
C ALA A 266 12.51 11.94 1.55
N ASP A 267 11.44 12.11 0.76
CA ASP A 267 10.21 11.33 0.87
C ASP A 267 10.47 9.86 0.53
N LYS A 268 11.20 9.60 -0.56
CA LYS A 268 11.58 8.23 -0.95
C LYS A 268 12.34 7.52 0.16
N LEU A 269 13.32 8.19 0.79
CA LEU A 269 14.09 7.62 1.88
C LEU A 269 13.22 7.38 3.13
N ALA A 270 12.35 8.33 3.48
CA ALA A 270 11.45 8.20 4.61
C ALA A 270 10.46 7.04 4.39
N PHE A 271 9.87 6.95 3.20
CA PHE A 271 9.01 5.84 2.81
C PHE A 271 9.77 4.51 2.85
N ALA A 272 10.97 4.43 2.25
CA ALA A 272 11.78 3.21 2.23
C ALA A 272 12.07 2.68 3.64
N LYS A 273 12.40 3.55 4.60
CA LYS A 273 12.64 3.16 6.00
C LYS A 273 11.39 2.57 6.67
N VAL A 274 10.24 3.22 6.50
CA VAL A 274 8.98 2.73 7.07
C VAL A 274 8.59 1.39 6.44
N ALA A 275 8.62 1.31 5.11
CA ALA A 275 8.21 0.12 4.38
C ALA A 275 9.17 -1.06 4.63
N ALA A 276 10.49 -0.83 4.68
CA ALA A 276 11.47 -1.86 5.00
C ALA A 276 11.21 -2.49 6.37
N ASN A 277 10.94 -1.65 7.37
CA ASN A 277 10.61 -2.12 8.72
C ASN A 277 9.28 -2.89 8.75
N ALA A 278 8.23 -2.36 8.12
CA ALA A 278 6.90 -2.98 8.10
C ALA A 278 6.90 -4.32 7.36
N SER A 279 7.54 -4.37 6.19
CA SER A 279 7.61 -5.57 5.33
C SER A 279 8.75 -6.53 5.70
N GLN A 280 9.59 -6.17 6.68
CA GLN A 280 10.75 -6.97 7.13
C GLN A 280 11.73 -7.30 5.99
N ILE A 281 12.03 -6.29 5.17
CA ILE A 281 12.98 -6.39 4.05
C ILE A 281 14.18 -5.46 4.25
N ASP A 282 15.26 -5.70 3.52
CA ASP A 282 16.43 -4.83 3.55
C ASP A 282 16.09 -3.43 2.99
N LEU A 283 16.67 -2.38 3.58
CA LEU A 283 16.45 -1.01 3.13
C LEU A 283 16.82 -0.80 1.65
N GLN A 284 17.87 -1.45 1.18
CA GLN A 284 18.28 -1.38 -0.23
C GLN A 284 17.23 -2.00 -1.16
N VAL A 285 16.61 -3.12 -0.74
CA VAL A 285 15.48 -3.73 -1.45
C VAL A 285 14.28 -2.78 -1.48
N ALA A 286 13.97 -2.16 -0.34
CA ALA A 286 12.87 -1.18 -0.27
C ALA A 286 13.10 0.01 -1.21
N GLN A 287 14.33 0.54 -1.28
CA GLN A 287 14.67 1.64 -2.19
C GLN A 287 14.55 1.23 -3.66
N ALA A 288 15.07 0.05 -4.04
CA ALA A 288 14.94 -0.47 -5.39
C ALA A 288 13.47 -0.74 -5.77
N SER A 289 12.67 -1.21 -4.81
CA SER A 289 11.24 -1.44 -5.01
C SER A 289 10.47 -0.15 -5.30
N ILE A 290 10.78 0.95 -4.59
CA ILE A 290 10.16 2.27 -4.86
C ILE A 290 10.37 2.67 -6.32
N ASP A 291 11.60 2.55 -6.82
CA ASP A 291 11.92 2.90 -8.21
C ASP A 291 11.13 2.04 -9.21
N GLY A 292 11.02 0.74 -8.93
CA GLY A 292 10.21 -0.19 -9.73
C GLY A 292 8.71 0.16 -9.72
N TYR A 293 8.14 0.43 -8.55
CA TYR A 293 6.74 0.84 -8.41
C TYR A 293 6.46 2.19 -9.08
N GLN A 294 7.38 3.15 -8.99
CA GLN A 294 7.26 4.43 -9.69
C GLN A 294 7.35 4.28 -11.21
N ALA A 295 8.20 3.39 -11.70
CA ALA A 295 8.34 3.11 -13.14
C ALA A 295 7.06 2.58 -13.77
N ILE A 296 6.26 1.80 -13.04
CA ILE A 296 4.97 1.28 -13.51
C ILE A 296 3.78 2.20 -13.17
N GLY A 297 4.03 3.36 -12.53
CA GLY A 297 2.97 4.30 -12.14
C GLY A 297 1.99 3.71 -11.12
N TYR A 298 2.47 2.91 -10.16
CA TYR A 298 1.61 2.17 -9.23
C TYR A 298 0.75 3.10 -8.37
N TRP A 299 1.34 4.13 -7.77
CA TRP A 299 0.60 5.10 -6.96
C TRP A 299 0.01 6.20 -7.84
N VAL A 300 -1.28 6.42 -7.68
CA VAL A 300 -2.04 7.42 -8.45
C VAL A 300 -2.39 8.64 -7.58
N ASN A 301 -2.56 9.79 -8.23
CA ASN A 301 -2.87 11.06 -7.57
C ASN A 301 -4.36 11.41 -7.58
N ASN A 302 -5.23 10.41 -7.80
CA ASN A 302 -6.69 10.56 -7.84
C ASN A 302 -7.37 9.48 -7.00
N ASP A 303 -8.69 9.36 -7.09
CA ASP A 303 -9.46 8.36 -6.36
C ASP A 303 -9.14 6.90 -6.75
N GLY A 304 -8.45 6.70 -7.86
CA GLY A 304 -8.10 5.37 -8.36
C GLY A 304 -9.28 4.56 -8.88
N LEU A 305 -10.45 5.15 -9.09
CA LEU A 305 -11.68 4.46 -9.48
C LEU A 305 -12.14 4.89 -10.88
N ASP A 306 -11.25 4.81 -11.86
CA ASP A 306 -11.60 5.07 -13.25
C ASP A 306 -12.68 4.10 -13.73
N GLN A 307 -13.74 4.65 -14.35
CA GLN A 307 -14.90 3.87 -14.76
C GLN A 307 -14.53 2.78 -15.79
N SER A 308 -13.67 3.10 -16.73
CA SER A 308 -13.28 2.15 -17.77
C SER A 308 -12.52 0.96 -17.20
N GLN A 309 -11.62 1.20 -16.22
CA GLN A 309 -10.85 0.15 -15.56
C GLN A 309 -11.72 -0.72 -14.65
N VAL A 310 -12.59 -0.10 -13.84
CA VAL A 310 -13.51 -0.83 -12.95
C VAL A 310 -14.46 -1.72 -13.76
N MET A 311 -15.04 -1.17 -14.84
CA MET A 311 -15.95 -1.92 -15.69
C MET A 311 -15.26 -3.01 -16.51
N SER A 312 -14.02 -2.76 -16.97
CA SER A 312 -13.22 -3.80 -17.65
C SER A 312 -12.89 -4.97 -16.72
N GLN A 313 -12.56 -4.67 -15.44
CA GLN A 313 -12.37 -5.72 -14.44
C GLN A 313 -13.65 -6.53 -14.21
N LEU A 314 -14.79 -5.85 -14.15
CA LEU A 314 -16.08 -6.50 -14.00
C LEU A 314 -16.42 -7.38 -15.22
N ASP A 315 -16.14 -6.90 -16.43
CA ASP A 315 -16.35 -7.66 -17.66
C ASP A 315 -15.49 -8.94 -17.71
N GLU A 316 -14.26 -8.85 -17.26
CA GLU A 316 -13.40 -10.04 -17.16
C GLU A 316 -13.95 -11.05 -16.15
N LEU A 317 -14.48 -10.59 -15.00
CA LEU A 317 -15.12 -11.48 -14.00
C LEU A 317 -16.38 -12.16 -14.55
N VAL A 318 -17.16 -11.48 -15.38
CA VAL A 318 -18.31 -12.08 -16.08
C VAL A 318 -17.83 -13.11 -17.11
N LYS A 319 -16.83 -12.76 -17.91
CA LYS A 319 -16.27 -13.63 -18.95
C LYS A 319 -15.73 -14.94 -18.40
N ILE A 320 -15.06 -14.92 -17.24
CA ILE A 320 -14.55 -16.13 -16.58
C ILE A 320 -15.61 -16.85 -15.72
N GLY A 321 -16.87 -16.37 -15.71
CA GLY A 321 -17.96 -16.98 -14.97
C GLY A 321 -17.95 -16.74 -13.45
N SER A 322 -17.10 -15.86 -12.94
CA SER A 322 -17.08 -15.48 -11.53
C SER A 322 -18.31 -14.67 -11.13
N ILE A 323 -18.83 -13.86 -12.05
CA ILE A 323 -20.08 -13.11 -11.92
C ILE A 323 -21.02 -13.52 -13.06
N LYS A 324 -22.29 -13.81 -12.75
CA LYS A 324 -23.31 -14.06 -13.78
C LYS A 324 -23.61 -12.78 -14.54
N ALA A 325 -23.81 -12.86 -15.86
CA ALA A 325 -24.05 -11.70 -16.72
C ALA A 325 -25.28 -10.88 -16.30
N ASP A 326 -26.35 -11.54 -15.85
CA ASP A 326 -27.56 -10.92 -15.33
C ASP A 326 -27.40 -10.26 -13.95
N LYS A 327 -26.29 -10.52 -13.27
CA LYS A 327 -25.92 -9.93 -11.96
C LYS A 327 -24.87 -8.83 -12.07
N LYS A 328 -24.43 -8.48 -13.27
CA LYS A 328 -23.44 -7.43 -13.50
C LYS A 328 -23.97 -6.06 -13.05
N PRO A 329 -23.40 -5.42 -11.99
CA PRO A 329 -23.85 -4.11 -11.53
C PRO A 329 -23.37 -2.99 -12.47
N GLY A 330 -24.12 -1.88 -12.51
CA GLY A 330 -23.63 -0.62 -13.10
C GLY A 330 -22.57 0.05 -12.23
N TYR A 331 -21.76 0.92 -12.84
CA TYR A 331 -20.69 1.63 -12.16
C TYR A 331 -21.16 2.38 -10.90
N ASP A 332 -22.30 3.08 -10.97
CA ASP A 332 -22.87 3.85 -9.85
C ASP A 332 -23.33 2.98 -8.67
N LYS A 333 -23.47 1.66 -8.88
CA LYS A 333 -23.73 0.71 -7.80
C LYS A 333 -22.45 0.23 -7.13
N ILE A 334 -21.30 0.40 -7.81
CA ILE A 334 -19.99 -0.06 -7.36
C ILE A 334 -19.27 1.05 -6.60
N VAL A 335 -19.39 2.31 -7.03
CA VAL A 335 -18.49 3.40 -6.65
C VAL A 335 -19.24 4.57 -6.02
N ASP A 336 -18.69 5.08 -4.90
CA ASP A 336 -19.06 6.38 -4.31
C ASP A 336 -17.79 7.24 -4.13
N LYS A 337 -17.62 8.22 -5.01
CA LYS A 337 -16.47 9.15 -4.98
C LYS A 337 -16.64 10.32 -4.02
N SER A 338 -17.82 10.50 -3.44
CA SER A 338 -18.17 11.71 -2.67
C SER A 338 -17.28 11.90 -1.44
N LEU A 339 -16.94 10.79 -0.74
CA LEU A 339 -16.08 10.81 0.44
C LEU A 339 -14.65 11.19 0.09
N TYR A 340 -14.11 10.61 -0.99
CA TYR A 340 -12.76 10.93 -1.46
C TYR A 340 -12.66 12.39 -1.91
N ALA A 341 -13.63 12.91 -2.65
CA ALA A 341 -13.64 14.27 -3.11
C ALA A 341 -13.63 15.27 -1.95
N GLU A 342 -14.42 15.01 -0.90
CA GLU A 342 -14.43 15.85 0.31
C GLU A 342 -13.10 15.76 1.07
N ALA A 343 -12.55 14.55 1.23
CA ALA A 343 -11.25 14.36 1.89
C ALA A 343 -10.12 15.08 1.12
N LEU A 344 -10.10 14.97 -0.21
CA LEU A 344 -9.11 15.64 -1.05
C LEU A 344 -9.19 17.17 -0.90
N LYS A 345 -10.40 17.75 -0.95
CA LYS A 345 -10.62 19.16 -0.72
C LYS A 345 -10.06 19.63 0.63
N ARG A 346 -10.26 18.85 1.70
CA ARG A 346 -9.72 19.15 3.03
C ARG A 346 -8.20 19.08 3.07
N VAL A 347 -7.61 18.07 2.45
CA VAL A 347 -6.16 17.92 2.35
C VAL A 347 -5.56 19.10 1.59
N GLU A 348 -6.12 19.47 0.44
CA GLU A 348 -5.64 20.59 -0.37
C GLU A 348 -5.81 21.95 0.33
N SER A 349 -6.87 22.14 1.11
CA SER A 349 -7.05 23.37 1.88
C SER A 349 -6.05 23.53 3.03
N LYS A 350 -5.61 22.41 3.63
CA LYS A 350 -4.67 22.40 4.77
C LYS A 350 -3.20 22.42 4.34
N PHE A 351 -2.87 21.79 3.22
CA PHE A 351 -1.49 21.54 2.81
C PHE A 351 -1.13 22.06 1.42
N GLY A 352 -2.05 22.80 0.78
CA GLY A 352 -1.91 23.27 -0.60
C GLY A 352 -2.23 22.16 -1.61
N LYS A 353 -2.32 22.54 -2.91
CA LYS A 353 -2.48 21.54 -3.97
C LYS A 353 -1.32 20.57 -3.89
N LEU A 354 -1.65 19.36 -3.61
CA LEU A 354 -0.67 18.29 -3.52
C LEU A 354 -0.12 18.08 -4.95
N GLY A 355 1.17 18.38 -5.16
CA GLY A 355 1.81 18.51 -6.46
C GLY A 355 1.38 17.46 -7.50
N GLN A 356 1.24 17.95 -8.72
CA GLN A 356 1.05 17.14 -9.92
C GLN A 356 2.29 16.31 -10.22
#